data_e2ed6b654b57fc3f0a30c487c136f88c
#
_entry.id   e2ed6b654b57fc3f0a30c487c136f88c
#
_cell.length_a   1.000
_cell.length_b   1.000
_cell.length_c   1.000
_cell.angle_alpha   90.00
_cell.angle_beta   90.00
_cell.angle_gamma   90.00
#
_symmetry.space_group_name_H-M   'P 1'
#
loop_
_entity.id
_entity.type
_entity.pdbx_description
1 polymer ?
#
loop_
_entity_poly.entity_id
_entity_poly.type
_entity_poly.pdbx_seq_one_letter_code
_entity_poly.pdbx_strand_id
1 'polypeptide(L)'
;KVPTTVDINVTNNNVVVKGKFGTLERTIPEIITIEQTDGNLIVGLTNETRGNKALHGLYRTLINNMLVGVSEQFIITLVLQGVGYRASVQPKSLVLSLGYSHPVNIDIPDGIEVEVVQNTTINIKACDKEQLGLFAAKVRSWRPPEPYKGKGILYKGEKILRKAGKSGKK
;
A
#
# COMPACT_ATOMS: atom_id res chain seq x y z
N LYS A 1 7.09 14.36 14.17
CA LYS A 1 6.74 15.72 13.73
C LYS A 1 5.49 15.68 12.87
N VAL A 2 4.59 16.61 13.10
CA VAL A 2 3.38 16.78 12.29
C VAL A 2 3.72 17.75 11.15
N PRO A 3 3.44 17.37 9.88
CA PRO A 3 3.57 18.32 8.77
C PRO A 3 2.62 19.50 8.97
N THR A 4 3.06 20.71 8.64
CA THR A 4 2.26 21.95 8.79
C THR A 4 0.98 21.95 7.95
N THR A 5 0.89 21.06 6.97
CA THR A 5 -0.25 20.93 6.04
C THR A 5 -1.29 19.91 6.50
N VAL A 6 -1.14 19.34 7.69
CA VAL A 6 -2.00 18.28 8.22
C VAL A 6 -2.69 18.72 9.49
N ASP A 7 -4.00 18.61 9.51
CA ASP A 7 -4.82 18.83 10.69
C ASP A 7 -5.08 17.51 11.42
N ILE A 8 -4.87 17.51 12.72
CA ILE A 8 -5.08 16.33 13.57
C ILE A 8 -6.15 16.66 14.60
N ASN A 9 -7.11 15.78 14.73
CA ASN A 9 -8.08 15.79 15.78
C ASN A 9 -8.02 14.48 16.57
N VAL A 10 -7.73 14.59 17.87
CA VAL A 10 -7.69 13.46 18.79
C VAL A 10 -8.87 13.58 19.74
N THR A 11 -9.78 12.63 19.67
CA THR A 11 -10.95 12.56 20.53
C THR A 11 -10.95 11.24 21.29
N ASN A 12 -10.73 11.26 22.59
CA ASN A 12 -10.66 10.08 23.48
C ASN A 12 -9.90 8.86 22.84
N ASN A 13 -10.63 8.02 22.11
CA ASN A 13 -10.09 6.79 21.51
C ASN A 13 -10.04 6.83 19.98
N ASN A 14 -10.16 8.00 19.38
CA ASN A 14 -10.19 8.15 17.93
C ASN A 14 -9.24 9.25 17.45
N VAL A 15 -8.44 8.93 16.43
CA VAL A 15 -7.56 9.89 15.77
C VAL A 15 -8.04 10.10 14.35
N VAL A 16 -8.33 11.35 14.03
CA VAL A 16 -8.71 11.79 12.68
C VAL A 16 -7.59 12.68 12.16
N VAL A 17 -7.04 12.31 11.01
CA VAL A 17 -5.98 13.05 10.34
C VAL A 17 -6.49 13.53 8.99
N LYS A 18 -6.50 14.84 8.78
CA LYS A 18 -6.93 15.48 7.55
C LYS A 18 -5.77 16.19 6.87
N GLY A 19 -5.58 15.93 5.61
CA GLY A 19 -4.53 16.56 4.81
C GLY A 19 -4.95 16.85 3.38
N LYS A 20 -4.00 17.24 2.57
CA LYS A 20 -4.22 17.64 1.16
C LYS A 20 -4.88 16.53 0.33
N PHE A 21 -4.54 15.29 0.58
CA PHE A 21 -4.98 14.15 -0.26
C PHE A 21 -6.16 13.36 0.32
N GLY A 22 -6.60 13.67 1.51
CA GLY A 22 -7.75 13.02 2.11
C GLY A 22 -7.78 13.07 3.62
N THR A 23 -8.73 12.33 4.19
CA THR A 23 -8.93 12.18 5.62
C THR A 23 -8.86 10.73 6.00
N LEU A 24 -8.07 10.39 7.01
CA LEU A 24 -7.96 9.07 7.59
C LEU A 24 -8.38 9.10 9.05
N GLU A 25 -9.04 8.03 9.48
CA GLU A 25 -9.54 7.87 10.84
C GLU A 25 -9.11 6.51 11.38
N ARG A 26 -8.74 6.46 12.67
CA ARG A 26 -8.37 5.21 13.34
C ARG A 26 -8.75 5.24 14.79
N THR A 27 -9.41 4.17 15.22
CA THR A 27 -9.70 3.93 16.64
C THR A 27 -8.46 3.39 17.34
N ILE A 28 -8.18 3.91 18.52
CA ILE A 28 -7.01 3.59 19.33
C ILE A 28 -7.47 2.91 20.62
N PRO A 29 -6.80 1.84 21.09
CA PRO A 29 -7.11 1.25 22.36
C PRO A 29 -6.79 2.20 23.52
N GLU A 30 -7.51 2.07 24.62
CA GLU A 30 -7.39 2.92 25.83
C GLU A 30 -5.99 2.91 26.48
N ILE A 31 -5.22 1.87 26.21
CA ILE A 31 -3.84 1.72 26.69
C ILE A 31 -2.86 2.69 26.00
N ILE A 32 -3.22 3.22 24.84
CA ILE A 32 -2.42 4.17 24.07
C ILE A 32 -2.89 5.59 24.40
N THR A 33 -1.96 6.45 24.79
CA THR A 33 -2.19 7.88 24.99
C THR A 33 -1.57 8.67 23.86
N ILE A 34 -2.27 9.72 23.43
CA ILE A 34 -1.77 10.62 22.39
C ILE A 34 -1.80 12.03 22.90
N GLU A 35 -0.67 12.69 22.86
CA GLU A 35 -0.50 14.10 23.24
C GLU A 35 0.05 14.88 22.06
N GLN A 36 -0.49 16.06 21.84
CA GLN A 36 0.01 16.99 20.82
C GLN A 36 0.73 18.15 21.50
N THR A 37 2.02 18.30 21.26
CA THR A 37 2.85 19.35 21.84
C THR A 37 3.78 19.93 20.77
N ASP A 38 3.74 21.26 20.59
CA ASP A 38 4.66 22.04 19.74
C ASP A 38 4.91 21.45 18.34
N GLY A 39 3.84 21.01 17.64
CA GLY A 39 3.96 20.42 16.31
C GLY A 39 4.48 18.99 16.29
N ASN A 40 4.54 18.32 17.43
CA ASN A 40 4.86 16.92 17.56
C ASN A 40 3.64 16.16 18.12
N LEU A 41 3.46 14.95 17.66
CA LEU A 41 2.50 14.00 18.23
C LEU A 41 3.28 12.98 19.04
N ILE A 42 2.98 12.89 20.32
CA ILE A 42 3.62 11.95 21.25
C ILE A 42 2.67 10.81 21.52
N VAL A 43 3.09 9.60 21.22
CA VAL A 43 2.35 8.37 21.48
C VAL A 43 2.93 7.72 22.74
N GLY A 44 2.14 7.61 23.79
CA GLY A 44 2.52 7.04 25.07
C GLY A 44 1.74 5.78 25.42
N LEU A 45 2.11 5.16 26.53
CA LEU A 45 1.43 4.00 27.12
C LEU A 45 0.96 4.34 28.53
N THR A 46 -0.24 3.88 28.88
CA THR A 46 -0.76 3.96 30.25
C THR A 46 -0.10 2.93 31.17
N ASN A 47 0.26 1.75 30.63
CA ASN A 47 0.88 0.66 31.39
C ASN A 47 1.93 -0.06 30.53
N GLU A 48 3.15 -0.23 31.06
CA GLU A 48 4.31 -0.79 30.37
C GLU A 48 4.43 -2.31 30.52
N THR A 49 3.51 -3.08 29.97
CA THR A 49 3.68 -4.52 29.82
C THR A 49 4.38 -4.85 28.50
N ARG A 50 4.95 -6.07 28.37
CA ARG A 50 5.58 -6.51 27.11
C ARG A 50 4.64 -6.47 25.92
N GLY A 51 3.37 -6.86 26.12
CA GLY A 51 2.35 -6.79 25.06
C GLY A 51 1.99 -5.35 24.69
N ASN A 52 1.88 -4.46 25.67
CA ASN A 52 1.58 -3.04 25.43
C ASN A 52 2.71 -2.31 24.72
N LYS A 53 3.97 -2.68 24.95
CA LYS A 53 5.11 -2.14 24.19
C LYS A 53 5.06 -2.50 22.71
N ALA A 54 4.59 -3.70 22.38
CA ALA A 54 4.36 -4.11 20.98
C ALA A 54 3.24 -3.27 20.32
N LEU A 55 2.14 -3.06 21.04
CA LEU A 55 1.04 -2.19 20.56
C LEU A 55 1.48 -0.74 20.42
N HIS A 56 2.30 -0.24 21.33
CA HIS A 56 2.87 1.12 21.24
C HIS A 56 3.63 1.33 19.93
N GLY A 57 4.54 0.41 19.59
CA GLY A 57 5.29 0.47 18.33
C GLY A 57 4.40 0.38 17.10
N LEU A 58 3.38 -0.49 17.15
CA LEU A 58 2.39 -0.61 16.08
C LEU A 58 1.62 0.69 15.84
N TYR A 59 0.99 1.23 16.87
CA TYR A 59 0.17 2.45 16.74
C TYR A 59 0.99 3.69 16.41
N ARG A 60 2.21 3.80 16.92
CA ARG A 60 3.15 4.84 16.51
C ARG A 60 3.39 4.81 15.00
N THR A 61 3.63 3.63 14.45
CA THR A 61 3.86 3.45 13.00
C THR A 61 2.58 3.72 12.20
N LEU A 62 1.43 3.23 12.65
CA LEU A 62 0.15 3.43 11.97
C LEU A 62 -0.23 4.92 11.90
N ILE A 63 -0.06 5.65 12.99
CA ILE A 63 -0.34 7.09 13.03
C ILE A 63 0.65 7.85 12.13
N ASN A 64 1.92 7.51 12.17
CA ASN A 64 2.91 8.11 11.27
C ASN A 64 2.58 7.86 9.80
N ASN A 65 2.14 6.66 9.45
CA ASN A 65 1.69 6.35 8.09
C ASN A 65 0.46 7.16 7.68
N MET A 66 -0.46 7.41 8.60
CA MET A 66 -1.61 8.28 8.34
C MET A 66 -1.17 9.72 8.03
N LEU A 67 -0.24 10.27 8.82
CA LEU A 67 0.30 11.62 8.63
C LEU A 67 1.00 11.77 7.28
N VAL A 68 1.87 10.83 6.93
CA VAL A 68 2.58 10.82 5.65
C VAL A 68 1.61 10.61 4.49
N GLY A 69 0.67 9.69 4.61
CA GLY A 69 -0.29 9.37 3.56
C GLY A 69 -1.18 10.54 3.16
N VAL A 70 -1.70 11.30 4.13
CA VAL A 70 -2.55 12.47 3.84
C VAL A 70 -1.76 13.68 3.36
N SER A 71 -0.46 13.75 3.65
CA SER A 71 0.42 14.86 3.21
C SER A 71 1.04 14.64 1.84
N GLU A 72 1.50 13.44 1.53
CA GLU A 72 2.32 13.14 0.35
C GLU A 72 1.76 12.00 -0.53
N GLN A 73 0.83 11.21 -0.04
CA GLN A 73 0.39 9.93 -0.60
C GLN A 73 1.50 8.85 -0.64
N PHE A 74 1.07 7.60 -0.63
CA PHE A 74 1.94 6.46 -0.92
C PHE A 74 1.76 6.01 -2.36
N ILE A 75 2.85 5.57 -2.99
CA ILE A 75 2.86 5.10 -4.37
C ILE A 75 3.50 3.71 -4.40
N ILE A 76 2.82 2.75 -4.99
CA ILE A 76 3.36 1.44 -5.33
C ILE A 76 3.32 1.30 -6.86
N THR A 77 4.44 0.92 -7.44
CA THR A 77 4.55 0.67 -8.87
C THR A 77 4.68 -0.82 -9.13
N LEU A 78 3.79 -1.36 -9.93
CA LEU A 78 3.84 -2.74 -10.43
C LEU A 78 4.25 -2.74 -11.90
N VAL A 79 5.04 -3.74 -12.29
CA VAL A 79 5.52 -3.91 -13.65
C VAL A 79 5.07 -5.26 -14.19
N LEU A 80 4.48 -5.25 -15.37
CA LEU A 80 4.07 -6.45 -16.09
C LEU A 80 5.23 -6.93 -16.96
N GLN A 81 5.71 -8.13 -16.71
CA GLN A 81 6.73 -8.78 -17.54
C GLN A 81 6.13 -10.00 -18.24
N GLY A 82 6.16 -10.00 -19.56
CA GLY A 82 5.65 -11.10 -20.38
C GLY A 82 5.19 -10.61 -21.74
N VAL A 83 5.41 -11.41 -22.77
CA VAL A 83 4.94 -11.11 -24.13
C VAL A 83 3.41 -11.08 -24.15
N GLY A 84 2.84 -9.98 -24.64
CA GLY A 84 1.40 -9.79 -24.70
C GLY A 84 0.73 -9.38 -23.39
N TYR A 85 1.48 -9.21 -22.29
CA TYR A 85 0.93 -8.69 -21.04
C TYR A 85 0.67 -7.20 -21.16
N ARG A 86 -0.55 -6.78 -20.84
CA ARG A 86 -1.00 -5.39 -20.93
C ARG A 86 -1.92 -5.05 -19.78
N ALA A 87 -1.89 -3.79 -19.38
CA ALA A 87 -2.83 -3.20 -18.43
C ALA A 87 -3.51 -1.98 -19.05
N SER A 88 -4.76 -1.77 -18.69
CA SER A 88 -5.51 -0.54 -19.00
C SER A 88 -6.39 -0.17 -17.82
N VAL A 89 -6.65 1.13 -17.66
CA VAL A 89 -7.52 1.65 -16.60
C VAL A 89 -8.83 2.08 -17.21
N GLN A 90 -9.92 1.65 -16.60
CA GLN A 90 -11.28 2.14 -16.80
C GLN A 90 -11.71 2.96 -15.57
N PRO A 91 -12.79 3.76 -15.62
CA PRO A 91 -13.16 4.68 -14.54
C PRO A 91 -13.23 4.09 -13.13
N LYS A 92 -13.56 2.81 -12.99
CA LYS A 92 -13.67 2.10 -11.70
C LYS A 92 -13.00 0.73 -11.69
N SER A 93 -12.28 0.38 -12.73
CA SER A 93 -11.66 -0.94 -12.85
C SER A 93 -10.30 -0.90 -13.53
N LEU A 94 -9.45 -1.82 -13.13
CA LEU A 94 -8.18 -2.13 -13.77
C LEU A 94 -8.37 -3.39 -14.60
N VAL A 95 -8.08 -3.32 -15.90
CA VAL A 95 -8.19 -4.44 -16.83
C VAL A 95 -6.80 -4.95 -17.19
N LEU A 96 -6.57 -6.23 -16.95
CA LEU A 96 -5.29 -6.89 -17.18
C LEU A 96 -5.42 -8.00 -18.22
N SER A 97 -4.55 -7.98 -19.22
CA SER A 97 -4.34 -9.09 -20.14
C SER A 97 -3.06 -9.82 -19.74
N LEU A 98 -3.21 -11.02 -19.19
CA LEU A 98 -2.12 -11.79 -18.56
C LEU A 98 -1.91 -13.17 -19.22
N GLY A 99 -2.32 -13.31 -20.47
CA GLY A 99 -2.23 -14.57 -21.19
C GLY A 99 -3.31 -15.61 -20.85
N TYR A 100 -4.37 -15.19 -20.18
CA TYR A 100 -5.58 -15.99 -20.00
C TYR A 100 -6.50 -15.86 -21.20
N SER A 101 -7.48 -16.76 -21.31
CA SER A 101 -8.49 -16.74 -22.39
C SER A 101 -9.39 -15.49 -22.37
N HIS A 102 -9.50 -14.83 -21.21
CA HIS A 102 -10.28 -13.61 -20.99
C HIS A 102 -9.48 -12.59 -20.20
N PRO A 103 -9.75 -11.29 -20.34
CA PRO A 103 -9.13 -10.27 -19.54
C PRO A 103 -9.55 -10.36 -18.07
N VAL A 104 -8.68 -9.98 -17.17
CA VAL A 104 -8.96 -9.89 -15.73
C VAL A 104 -9.41 -8.48 -15.40
N ASN A 105 -10.61 -8.34 -14.83
CA ASN A 105 -11.15 -7.08 -14.34
C ASN A 105 -11.02 -7.02 -12.82
N ILE A 106 -10.41 -5.97 -12.31
CA ILE A 106 -10.24 -5.75 -10.88
C ILE A 106 -10.88 -4.41 -10.53
N ASP A 107 -11.89 -4.43 -9.66
CA ASP A 107 -12.51 -3.20 -9.19
C ASP A 107 -11.53 -2.39 -8.34
N ILE A 108 -11.46 -1.09 -8.61
CA ILE A 108 -10.63 -0.15 -7.87
C ILE A 108 -11.45 0.38 -6.69
N PRO A 109 -11.03 0.11 -5.44
CA PRO A 109 -11.71 0.64 -4.26
C PRO A 109 -11.65 2.17 -4.19
N ASP A 110 -12.60 2.77 -3.51
CA ASP A 110 -12.57 4.21 -3.24
C ASP A 110 -11.32 4.58 -2.43
N GLY A 111 -10.70 5.69 -2.78
CA GLY A 111 -9.47 6.17 -2.16
C GLY A 111 -8.17 5.63 -2.79
N ILE A 112 -8.27 4.79 -3.80
CA ILE A 112 -7.13 4.33 -4.61
C ILE A 112 -7.19 4.95 -6.00
N GLU A 113 -6.09 5.55 -6.42
CA GLU A 113 -5.88 6.05 -7.77
C GLU A 113 -4.94 5.10 -8.51
N VAL A 114 -5.31 4.72 -9.72
CA VAL A 114 -4.51 3.83 -10.57
C VAL A 114 -4.20 4.55 -11.88
N GLU A 115 -2.93 4.56 -12.24
CA GLU A 115 -2.42 5.10 -13.50
C GLU A 115 -1.61 4.02 -14.23
N VAL A 116 -1.84 3.85 -15.51
CA VAL A 116 -1.07 2.91 -16.34
C VAL A 116 -0.21 3.67 -17.32
N VAL A 117 1.09 3.38 -17.30
CA VAL A 117 2.09 3.96 -18.21
C VAL A 117 2.61 2.87 -19.14
N GLN A 118 2.66 3.16 -20.43
CA GLN A 118 3.16 2.24 -21.47
C GLN A 118 2.47 0.86 -21.49
N ASN A 119 1.24 0.76 -21.01
CA ASN A 119 0.45 -0.49 -20.90
C ASN A 119 1.10 -1.63 -20.08
N THR A 120 2.26 -1.43 -19.48
CA THR A 120 3.02 -2.43 -18.72
C THR A 120 3.38 -2.00 -17.31
N THR A 121 3.31 -0.71 -17.01
CA THR A 121 3.62 -0.16 -15.70
C THR A 121 2.37 0.39 -15.05
N ILE A 122 2.07 -0.07 -13.85
CA ILE A 122 0.89 0.33 -13.08
C ILE A 122 1.37 1.10 -11.86
N ASN A 123 1.02 2.38 -11.79
CA ASN A 123 1.25 3.22 -10.61
C ASN A 123 -0.03 3.27 -9.78
N ILE A 124 0.04 2.86 -8.55
CA ILE A 124 -1.07 2.83 -7.60
C ILE A 124 -0.76 3.83 -6.49
N LYS A 125 -1.67 4.79 -6.26
CA LYS A 125 -1.52 5.85 -5.26
C LYS A 125 -2.67 5.80 -4.27
N ALA A 126 -2.39 5.98 -3.00
CA ALA A 126 -3.42 6.09 -1.96
C ALA A 126 -2.88 6.81 -0.72
N CYS A 127 -3.78 7.37 0.07
CA CYS A 127 -3.45 7.93 1.39
C CYS A 127 -3.24 6.84 2.43
N ASP A 128 -4.03 5.76 2.37
CA ASP A 128 -3.95 4.63 3.28
C ASP A 128 -2.96 3.59 2.77
N LYS A 129 -1.83 3.46 3.47
CA LYS A 129 -0.77 2.49 3.15
C LYS A 129 -1.25 1.04 3.20
N GLU A 130 -2.14 0.70 4.14
CA GLU A 130 -2.68 -0.65 4.29
C GLU A 130 -3.54 -1.03 3.09
N GLN A 131 -4.48 -0.17 2.73
CA GLN A 131 -5.37 -0.37 1.58
C GLN A 131 -4.58 -0.44 0.27
N LEU A 132 -3.59 0.43 0.11
CA LEU A 132 -2.69 0.43 -1.03
C LEU A 132 -1.93 -0.89 -1.17
N GLY A 133 -1.34 -1.38 -0.08
CA GLY A 133 -0.60 -2.64 -0.05
C GLY A 133 -1.48 -3.85 -0.36
N LEU A 134 -2.68 -3.90 0.21
CA LEU A 134 -3.65 -4.97 -0.04
C LEU A 134 -4.10 -4.98 -1.51
N PHE A 135 -4.38 -3.83 -2.09
CA PHE A 135 -4.77 -3.73 -3.49
C PHE A 135 -3.63 -4.15 -4.44
N ALA A 136 -2.42 -3.65 -4.20
CA ALA A 136 -1.24 -4.03 -4.98
C ALA A 136 -0.95 -5.55 -4.90
N ALA A 137 -1.07 -6.15 -3.72
CA ALA A 137 -0.93 -7.58 -3.53
C ALA A 137 -2.02 -8.38 -4.26
N LYS A 138 -3.27 -7.91 -4.23
CA LYS A 138 -4.38 -8.51 -4.98
C LYS A 138 -4.12 -8.49 -6.48
N VAL A 139 -3.66 -7.37 -7.02
CA VAL A 139 -3.28 -7.26 -8.44
C VAL A 139 -2.16 -8.23 -8.78
N ARG A 140 -1.10 -8.26 -7.98
CA ARG A 140 0.04 -9.17 -8.18
C ARG A 140 -0.34 -10.65 -8.09
N SER A 141 -1.28 -11.00 -7.24
CA SER A 141 -1.71 -12.40 -7.03
C SER A 141 -2.34 -13.05 -8.27
N TRP A 142 -2.85 -12.26 -9.22
CA TRP A 142 -3.40 -12.80 -10.45
C TRP A 142 -2.37 -13.47 -11.35
N ARG A 143 -1.15 -12.99 -11.35
CA ARG A 143 -0.03 -13.60 -12.07
C ARG A 143 1.28 -13.31 -11.36
N PRO A 144 1.60 -14.01 -10.27
CA PRO A 144 2.87 -13.81 -9.59
C PRO A 144 4.04 -14.19 -10.50
N PRO A 145 5.21 -13.59 -10.31
CA PRO A 145 6.38 -13.87 -11.13
C PRO A 145 6.82 -15.32 -11.01
N GLU A 146 7.07 -15.95 -12.13
CA GLU A 146 7.54 -17.34 -12.18
C GLU A 146 9.08 -17.39 -12.10
N PRO A 147 9.66 -18.47 -11.53
CA PRO A 147 11.09 -18.50 -11.22
C PRO A 147 12.00 -18.79 -12.43
N TYR A 148 11.45 -19.19 -13.58
CA TYR A 148 12.26 -19.59 -14.73
C TYR A 148 12.57 -18.45 -15.69
N LYS A 149 11.55 -17.81 -16.25
CA LYS A 149 11.68 -16.67 -17.17
C LYS A 149 11.39 -15.33 -16.54
N GLY A 150 10.84 -15.32 -15.31
CA GLY A 150 10.48 -14.12 -14.58
C GLY A 150 9.23 -13.42 -15.12
N LYS A 151 8.37 -14.14 -15.85
CA LYS A 151 7.09 -13.61 -16.32
C LYS A 151 6.11 -13.46 -15.17
N GLY A 152 5.36 -12.36 -15.15
CA GLY A 152 4.36 -12.10 -14.15
C GLY A 152 4.26 -10.63 -13.81
N ILE A 153 3.59 -10.34 -12.71
CA ILE A 153 3.45 -8.99 -12.14
C ILE A 153 4.44 -8.85 -11.01
N LEU A 154 5.35 -7.87 -11.12
CA LEU A 154 6.40 -7.60 -10.15
C LEU A 154 6.22 -6.23 -9.53
N TYR A 155 6.70 -6.05 -8.29
CA TYR A 155 6.97 -4.72 -7.77
C TYR A 155 8.17 -4.11 -8.50
N LYS A 156 8.15 -2.81 -8.72
CA LYS A 156 9.29 -2.12 -9.34
C LYS A 156 10.57 -2.33 -8.53
N GLY A 157 11.61 -2.84 -9.20
CA GLY A 157 12.89 -3.15 -8.55
C GLY A 157 12.95 -4.50 -7.83
N GLU A 158 11.89 -5.29 -7.86
CA GLU A 158 11.89 -6.64 -7.29
C GLU A 158 12.85 -7.55 -8.06
N LYS A 159 13.74 -8.20 -7.33
CA LYS A 159 14.65 -9.21 -7.89
C LYS A 159 14.07 -10.60 -7.66
N ILE A 160 13.82 -11.33 -8.74
CA ILE A 160 13.33 -12.70 -8.68
C ILE A 160 14.52 -13.65 -8.63
N LEU A 161 14.48 -14.58 -7.67
CA LEU A 161 15.43 -15.69 -7.64
C LEU A 161 15.08 -16.67 -8.76
N ARG A 162 15.84 -16.62 -9.84
CA ARG A 162 15.62 -17.52 -11.00
C ARG A 162 16.21 -18.88 -10.74
N LYS A 163 15.48 -19.91 -11.11
CA LYS A 163 15.94 -21.30 -11.11
C LYS A 163 16.37 -21.70 -12.52
N ALA A 164 17.39 -22.55 -12.63
CA ALA A 164 17.74 -23.18 -13.91
C ALA A 164 16.64 -24.16 -14.33
N GLY A 165 16.18 -24.05 -15.56
CA GLY A 165 15.29 -25.05 -16.16
C GLY A 165 15.97 -26.41 -16.30
N LYS A 166 15.21 -27.48 -16.63
CA LYS A 166 15.78 -28.74 -16.98
C LYS A 166 16.69 -28.57 -18.21
N SER A 167 18.00 -28.72 -18.02
CA SER A 167 18.93 -28.91 -19.15
C SER A 167 18.68 -30.28 -19.73
N GLY A 168 18.09 -30.36 -20.93
CA GLY A 168 18.03 -31.60 -21.67
C GLY A 168 19.46 -32.07 -21.91
N LYS A 169 19.87 -33.13 -21.22
CA LYS A 169 21.06 -33.90 -21.68
C LYS A 169 20.69 -34.45 -23.06
N LYS A 170 21.37 -33.98 -24.11
CA LYS A 170 21.52 -34.73 -25.35
C LYS A 170 22.35 -35.97 -25.08
#